data_ffe963647e0f4327f1f19e71b9cf5aa4
#
_entry.id   ffe963647e0f4327f1f19e71b9cf5aa4
#
_cell.length_a   1.000
_cell.length_b   1.000
_cell.length_c   1.000
_cell.angle_alpha   90.00
_cell.angle_beta   90.00
_cell.angle_gamma   90.00
#
_symmetry.space_group_name_H-M   'P 1'
#
loop_
_entity.id
_entity.type
_entity.pdbx_description
1 polymer ?
#
loop_
_entity_poly.entity_id
_entity_poly.type
_entity_poly.pdbx_seq_one_letter_code
_entity_poly.pdbx_strand_id
1 'polypeptide(L)'
;MQSVSNCVICHAPISKSSTGMIAPFLARRIWNASSFPVKLMHCESCGFQFFNPRLDGDEEKRLYADYRSEDYQKLRQSYEPWYSKSFNEGLSAPTGMKVRKDTLRRVLSPYLAGLQIRTILDFGGNRGELVEDLIPNTERYVFDISDLETLPGIGHLRTKEDCKGRQWDLVICSNVLEHVGDPQRTMEEISDISNKGTLIFVEVPQESPAGLKNIAKRLTQLAILLATRPSIGFRLFRPSLIYLMHEHVNFFCPKALRHLADSMHWEIVAEGQYDVSSYKFGIYRVTSGTMTWCLARKP
;
A
#
# COMPACT_ATOMS: atom_id res chain seq x y z
N MET A 1 -17.68 5.56 4.19
CA MET A 1 -17.34 4.20 4.68
C MET A 1 -18.46 3.20 4.43
N GLN A 2 -18.17 2.02 3.93
CA GLN A 2 -19.12 0.94 3.66
C GLN A 2 -18.80 -0.31 4.50
N SER A 3 -19.78 -0.85 5.21
CA SER A 3 -19.63 -2.10 5.96
C SER A 3 -19.87 -3.31 5.07
N VAL A 4 -19.04 -4.33 5.23
CA VAL A 4 -19.14 -5.60 4.50
C VAL A 4 -19.22 -6.78 5.47
N SER A 5 -19.92 -7.83 5.07
CA SER A 5 -20.07 -9.09 5.84
C SER A 5 -19.21 -10.23 5.29
N ASN A 6 -18.82 -10.13 4.02
CA ASN A 6 -18.05 -11.13 3.31
C ASN A 6 -16.62 -10.63 3.05
N CYS A 7 -15.71 -11.55 2.80
CA CYS A 7 -14.36 -11.25 2.38
C CYS A 7 -14.38 -10.52 1.02
N VAL A 8 -13.69 -9.38 0.95
CA VAL A 8 -13.62 -8.58 -0.29
C VAL A 8 -12.70 -9.19 -1.37
N ILE A 9 -12.04 -10.31 -1.07
CA ILE A 9 -11.18 -11.04 -2.02
C ILE A 9 -11.84 -12.32 -2.52
N CYS A 10 -12.24 -13.22 -1.61
CA CYS A 10 -12.76 -14.54 -1.98
C CYS A 10 -14.27 -14.70 -1.76
N HIS A 11 -14.95 -13.64 -1.35
CA HIS A 11 -16.39 -13.54 -1.08
C HIS A 11 -16.93 -14.52 -0.02
N ALA A 12 -16.08 -15.29 0.65
CA ALA A 12 -16.47 -16.18 1.74
C ALA A 12 -17.04 -15.36 2.91
N PRO A 13 -18.04 -15.85 3.63
CA PRO A 13 -18.58 -15.19 4.81
C PRO A 13 -17.51 -15.08 5.91
N ILE A 14 -17.49 -13.94 6.61
CA ILE A 14 -16.54 -13.69 7.70
C ILE A 14 -17.21 -13.98 9.03
N SER A 15 -16.67 -14.96 9.77
CA SER A 15 -17.11 -15.33 11.10
C SER A 15 -16.22 -14.77 12.22
N LYS A 16 -14.98 -14.37 11.90
CA LYS A 16 -13.97 -13.97 12.89
C LYS A 16 -13.60 -12.51 12.74
N SER A 17 -13.69 -11.77 13.84
CA SER A 17 -13.27 -10.37 13.88
C SER A 17 -12.71 -9.99 15.25
N SER A 18 -11.88 -8.96 15.28
CA SER A 18 -11.34 -8.36 16.51
C SER A 18 -11.69 -6.87 16.54
N THR A 19 -11.96 -6.33 17.72
CA THR A 19 -12.20 -4.89 17.88
C THR A 19 -10.90 -4.12 17.75
N GLY A 20 -10.88 -3.14 16.85
CA GLY A 20 -9.80 -2.20 16.63
C GLY A 20 -10.25 -0.76 16.82
N MET A 21 -9.35 0.17 16.58
CA MET A 21 -9.58 1.62 16.63
C MET A 21 -9.01 2.27 15.38
N ILE A 22 -9.62 3.35 14.91
CA ILE A 22 -9.00 4.21 13.89
C ILE A 22 -7.92 5.07 14.56
N ALA A 23 -6.76 5.19 13.90
CA ALA A 23 -5.70 6.09 14.35
C ALA A 23 -6.20 7.54 14.42
N PRO A 24 -5.85 8.30 15.47
CA PRO A 24 -6.32 9.68 15.65
C PRO A 24 -6.02 10.58 14.45
N PHE A 25 -4.85 10.41 13.83
CA PHE A 25 -4.49 11.12 12.61
C PHE A 25 -5.47 10.83 11.47
N LEU A 26 -5.79 9.54 11.19
CA LEU A 26 -6.74 9.16 10.14
C LEU A 26 -8.13 9.73 10.42
N ALA A 27 -8.63 9.57 11.64
CA ALA A 27 -9.94 10.07 12.03
C ALA A 27 -10.06 11.57 11.80
N ARG A 28 -9.01 12.33 12.14
CA ARG A 28 -8.94 13.76 11.91
C ARG A 28 -8.85 14.10 10.43
N ARG A 29 -7.95 13.42 9.71
CA ARG A 29 -7.65 13.71 8.29
C ARG A 29 -8.86 13.45 7.40
N ILE A 30 -9.52 12.31 7.59
CA ILE A 30 -10.57 11.85 6.68
C ILE A 30 -11.93 12.41 7.06
N TRP A 31 -12.27 12.42 8.37
CA TRP A 31 -13.65 12.74 8.83
C TRP A 31 -13.73 13.96 9.74
N ASN A 32 -12.62 14.63 10.02
CA ASN A 32 -12.55 15.71 11.01
C ASN A 32 -13.09 15.29 12.39
N ALA A 33 -12.89 14.03 12.76
CA ALA A 33 -13.45 13.38 13.94
C ALA A 33 -12.37 12.92 14.94
N SER A 34 -12.81 12.49 16.11
CA SER A 34 -12.00 11.72 17.04
C SER A 34 -11.95 10.25 16.64
N SER A 35 -10.94 9.50 17.12
CA SER A 35 -10.86 8.04 16.94
C SER A 35 -12.14 7.33 17.39
N PHE A 36 -12.55 6.34 16.62
CA PHE A 36 -13.73 5.52 16.91
C PHE A 36 -13.43 4.03 16.63
N PRO A 37 -14.24 3.12 17.22
CA PRO A 37 -14.04 1.69 17.05
C PRO A 37 -14.27 1.23 15.61
N VAL A 38 -13.47 0.25 15.18
CA VAL A 38 -13.59 -0.50 13.92
C VAL A 38 -13.42 -1.98 14.20
N LYS A 39 -13.65 -2.82 13.20
CA LYS A 39 -13.39 -4.26 13.29
C LYS A 39 -12.24 -4.63 12.35
N LEU A 40 -11.29 -5.40 12.85
CA LEU A 40 -10.36 -6.15 11.99
C LEU A 40 -11.04 -7.49 11.68
N MET A 41 -11.37 -7.69 10.42
CA MET A 41 -12.00 -8.90 9.90
C MET A 41 -10.91 -9.90 9.48
N HIS A 42 -11.14 -11.19 9.72
CA HIS A 42 -10.23 -12.25 9.32
C HIS A 42 -10.96 -13.29 8.50
N CYS A 43 -10.54 -13.46 7.26
CA CYS A 43 -11.07 -14.51 6.39
C CYS A 43 -10.30 -15.82 6.60
N GLU A 44 -10.97 -16.83 7.13
CA GLU A 44 -10.37 -18.15 7.34
C GLU A 44 -10.20 -18.92 6.02
N SER A 45 -10.96 -18.56 4.99
CA SER A 45 -10.89 -19.20 3.67
C SER A 45 -9.60 -18.85 2.92
N CYS A 46 -9.27 -17.55 2.76
CA CYS A 46 -8.09 -17.11 2.01
C CYS A 46 -6.96 -16.54 2.88
N GLY A 47 -7.19 -16.35 4.19
CA GLY A 47 -6.20 -15.76 5.11
C GLY A 47 -6.11 -14.24 5.05
N PHE A 48 -6.91 -13.57 4.22
CA PHE A 48 -6.94 -12.11 4.12
C PHE A 48 -7.48 -11.47 5.40
N GLN A 49 -6.85 -10.38 5.85
CA GLN A 49 -7.34 -9.59 6.96
C GLN A 49 -7.55 -8.15 6.51
N PHE A 50 -8.58 -7.49 7.02
CA PHE A 50 -8.90 -6.12 6.62
C PHE A 50 -9.73 -5.40 7.67
N PHE A 51 -9.62 -4.08 7.70
CA PHE A 51 -10.46 -3.27 8.54
C PHE A 51 -11.85 -3.04 7.91
N ASN A 52 -12.87 -3.07 8.75
CA ASN A 52 -14.26 -2.82 8.42
C ASN A 52 -14.84 -1.78 9.40
N PRO A 53 -15.53 -0.74 8.93
CA PRO A 53 -15.95 -0.47 7.55
C PRO A 53 -14.81 -0.07 6.62
N ARG A 54 -15.06 -0.23 5.31
CA ARG A 54 -14.11 0.07 4.22
C ARG A 54 -14.12 1.57 3.90
N LEU A 55 -12.97 2.10 3.51
CA LEU A 55 -12.88 3.44 2.94
C LEU A 55 -13.56 3.47 1.56
N ASP A 56 -14.21 4.57 1.23
CA ASP A 56 -14.67 4.88 -0.12
C ASP A 56 -13.66 5.78 -0.86
N GLY A 57 -13.87 5.95 -2.16
CA GLY A 57 -12.92 6.70 -2.99
C GLY A 57 -12.74 8.17 -2.59
N ASP A 58 -13.77 8.83 -2.01
CA ASP A 58 -13.65 10.20 -1.53
C ASP A 58 -12.88 10.26 -0.20
N GLU A 59 -13.02 9.23 0.63
CA GLU A 59 -12.26 9.06 1.87
C GLU A 59 -10.77 8.79 1.58
N GLU A 60 -10.48 7.96 0.58
CA GLU A 60 -9.13 7.73 0.08
C GLU A 60 -8.50 9.01 -0.48
N LYS A 61 -9.22 9.76 -1.32
CA LYS A 61 -8.75 11.05 -1.83
C LYS A 61 -8.42 12.03 -0.70
N ARG A 62 -9.28 12.13 0.33
CA ARG A 62 -8.98 12.97 1.50
C ARG A 62 -7.76 12.51 2.28
N LEU A 63 -7.55 11.20 2.40
CA LEU A 63 -6.39 10.65 3.08
C LEU A 63 -5.09 11.01 2.35
N TYR A 64 -5.08 10.84 1.02
CA TYR A 64 -3.87 10.99 0.19
C TYR A 64 -3.71 12.37 -0.46
N ALA A 65 -4.66 13.30 -0.29
CA ALA A 65 -4.47 14.69 -0.70
C ALA A 65 -3.20 15.25 -0.05
N ASP A 66 -2.36 15.96 -0.83
CA ASP A 66 -1.08 16.53 -0.36
C ASP A 66 -0.17 15.51 0.36
N TYR A 67 -0.23 14.24 -0.04
CA TYR A 67 0.48 13.15 0.62
C TYR A 67 1.96 13.49 0.81
N ARG A 68 2.43 13.38 2.06
CA ARG A 68 3.79 13.72 2.48
C ARG A 68 4.23 15.19 2.32
N SER A 69 3.31 16.10 2.00
CA SER A 69 3.58 17.54 2.05
C SER A 69 3.97 17.98 3.46
N GLU A 70 4.44 19.21 3.59
CA GLU A 70 4.78 19.80 4.90
C GLU A 70 3.55 19.89 5.81
N ASP A 71 2.38 20.24 5.27
CA ASP A 71 1.14 20.35 6.05
C ASP A 71 0.62 18.97 6.46
N TYR A 72 0.69 17.98 5.56
CA TYR A 72 0.41 16.58 5.90
C TYR A 72 1.33 16.12 7.03
N GLN A 73 2.64 16.37 6.94
CA GLN A 73 3.62 15.96 7.94
C GLN A 73 3.38 16.64 9.29
N LYS A 74 3.13 17.96 9.32
CA LYS A 74 2.83 18.71 10.54
C LYS A 74 1.55 18.22 11.22
N LEU A 75 0.49 18.03 10.44
CA LEU A 75 -0.77 17.49 10.96
C LEU A 75 -0.54 16.10 11.57
N ARG A 76 0.14 15.22 10.84
CA ARG A 76 0.42 13.87 11.32
C ARG A 76 1.26 13.88 12.59
N GLN A 77 2.32 14.67 12.64
CA GLN A 77 3.19 14.79 13.80
C GLN A 77 2.45 15.31 15.06
N SER A 78 1.40 16.12 14.89
CA SER A 78 0.59 16.57 16.03
C SER A 78 -0.13 15.43 16.74
N TYR A 79 -0.42 14.34 16.06
CA TYR A 79 -1.03 13.11 16.59
C TYR A 79 -0.01 11.99 16.82
N GLU A 80 1.07 11.97 16.04
CA GLU A 80 2.09 10.93 16.01
C GLU A 80 3.48 11.56 16.17
N PRO A 81 3.94 11.83 17.42
CA PRO A 81 5.21 12.55 17.67
C PRO A 81 6.44 11.93 17.02
N TRP A 82 6.39 10.62 16.72
CA TRP A 82 7.47 9.89 16.01
C TRP A 82 7.50 10.16 14.51
N TYR A 83 6.43 10.75 13.92
CA TYR A 83 6.39 11.12 12.51
C TYR A 83 7.04 12.49 12.28
N SER A 84 8.34 12.55 12.53
CA SER A 84 9.12 13.79 12.37
C SER A 84 9.33 14.15 10.90
N LYS A 85 9.76 15.38 10.62
CA LYS A 85 10.15 15.82 9.27
C LYS A 85 11.22 14.90 8.67
N SER A 86 12.28 14.59 9.44
CA SER A 86 13.36 13.70 9.00
C SER A 86 12.87 12.27 8.75
N PHE A 87 11.88 11.78 9.51
CA PHE A 87 11.26 10.49 9.23
C PHE A 87 10.47 10.51 7.92
N ASN A 88 9.67 11.56 7.68
CA ASN A 88 8.91 11.73 6.44
C ASN A 88 9.83 11.81 5.22
N GLU A 89 10.90 12.60 5.27
CA GLU A 89 11.92 12.69 4.23
C GLU A 89 12.63 11.33 4.01
N GLY A 90 12.89 10.58 5.08
CA GLY A 90 13.52 9.26 5.03
C GLY A 90 12.72 8.19 4.30
N LEU A 91 11.39 8.31 4.25
CA LEU A 91 10.53 7.37 3.54
C LEU A 91 10.75 7.40 2.02
N SER A 92 11.16 8.55 1.48
CA SER A 92 11.50 8.74 0.05
C SER A 92 13.01 8.87 -0.17
N ALA A 93 13.85 8.45 0.80
CA ALA A 93 15.29 8.58 0.69
C ALA A 93 15.84 7.79 -0.52
N PRO A 94 16.76 8.37 -1.31
CA PRO A 94 17.31 7.72 -2.50
C PRO A 94 17.93 6.34 -2.23
N THR A 95 18.55 6.16 -1.06
CA THR A 95 19.14 4.88 -0.65
C THR A 95 18.10 3.77 -0.50
N GLY A 96 16.95 4.09 0.12
CA GLY A 96 15.86 3.12 0.27
C GLY A 96 15.21 2.79 -1.07
N MET A 97 15.00 3.79 -1.91
CA MET A 97 14.44 3.61 -3.24
C MET A 97 15.38 2.80 -4.14
N LYS A 98 16.70 3.04 -4.06
CA LYS A 98 17.70 2.22 -4.77
C LYS A 98 17.59 0.74 -4.40
N VAL A 99 17.53 0.42 -3.10
CA VAL A 99 17.38 -0.97 -2.64
C VAL A 99 16.10 -1.61 -3.18
N ARG A 100 14.98 -0.88 -3.18
CA ARG A 100 13.71 -1.37 -3.75
C ARG A 100 13.83 -1.61 -5.25
N LYS A 101 14.36 -0.66 -6.02
CA LYS A 101 14.59 -0.81 -7.47
C LYS A 101 15.50 -2.00 -7.80
N ASP A 102 16.62 -2.15 -7.10
CA ASP A 102 17.57 -3.25 -7.34
C ASP A 102 16.92 -4.61 -7.01
N THR A 103 16.08 -4.66 -5.98
CA THR A 103 15.36 -5.88 -5.64
C THR A 103 14.30 -6.21 -6.70
N LEU A 104 13.52 -5.22 -7.13
CA LEU A 104 12.50 -5.39 -8.15
C LEU A 104 13.11 -5.83 -9.49
N ARG A 105 14.24 -5.22 -9.90
CA ARG A 105 14.98 -5.68 -11.10
C ARG A 105 15.37 -7.15 -10.99
N ARG A 106 15.91 -7.56 -9.86
CA ARG A 106 16.32 -8.96 -9.63
C ARG A 106 15.11 -9.92 -9.68
N VAL A 107 13.98 -9.52 -9.13
CA VAL A 107 12.75 -10.32 -9.16
C VAL A 107 12.19 -10.44 -10.57
N LEU A 108 12.16 -9.35 -11.33
CA LEU A 108 11.57 -9.31 -12.66
C LEU A 108 12.50 -9.86 -13.76
N SER A 109 13.81 -9.71 -13.63
CA SER A 109 14.77 -10.02 -14.72
C SER A 109 14.64 -11.41 -15.33
N PRO A 110 14.37 -12.50 -14.59
CA PRO A 110 14.21 -13.82 -15.20
C PRO A 110 13.00 -13.92 -16.14
N TYR A 111 11.96 -13.14 -15.88
CA TYR A 111 10.68 -13.19 -16.61
C TYR A 111 10.62 -12.17 -17.75
N LEU A 112 11.48 -11.15 -17.71
CA LEU A 112 11.59 -10.14 -18.75
C LEU A 112 12.70 -10.46 -19.77
N ALA A 113 13.52 -11.48 -19.52
CA ALA A 113 14.60 -11.88 -20.40
C ALA A 113 14.06 -12.26 -21.80
N GLY A 114 14.57 -11.62 -22.83
CA GLY A 114 14.13 -11.83 -24.22
C GLY A 114 12.84 -11.10 -24.61
N LEU A 115 12.18 -10.39 -23.69
CA LEU A 115 11.03 -9.55 -23.99
C LEU A 115 11.49 -8.12 -24.27
N GLN A 116 10.80 -7.46 -25.18
CA GLN A 116 11.01 -6.04 -25.45
C GLN A 116 9.99 -5.23 -24.67
N ILE A 117 10.39 -4.69 -23.53
CA ILE A 117 9.58 -3.78 -22.73
C ILE A 117 9.84 -2.36 -23.20
N ARG A 118 8.86 -1.72 -23.82
CA ARG A 118 8.94 -0.34 -24.34
C ARG A 118 8.22 0.64 -23.45
N THR A 119 7.11 0.20 -22.81
CA THR A 119 6.22 1.04 -22.02
C THR A 119 5.97 0.44 -20.65
N ILE A 120 6.10 1.27 -19.61
CA ILE A 120 5.84 0.88 -18.22
C ILE A 120 4.84 1.87 -17.62
N LEU A 121 3.82 1.34 -16.96
CA LEU A 121 2.92 2.10 -16.09
C LEU A 121 3.17 1.71 -14.64
N ASP A 122 3.46 2.71 -13.79
CA ASP A 122 3.48 2.59 -12.32
C ASP A 122 2.13 3.05 -11.78
N PHE A 123 1.27 2.08 -11.43
CA PHE A 123 -0.07 2.33 -10.92
C PHE A 123 -0.03 2.58 -9.41
N GLY A 124 -0.35 3.81 -8.99
CA GLY A 124 -0.14 4.28 -7.62
C GLY A 124 1.33 4.60 -7.32
N GLY A 125 2.08 4.99 -8.36
CA GLY A 125 3.54 5.15 -8.33
C GLY A 125 4.04 6.47 -7.73
N ASN A 126 3.15 7.30 -7.14
CA ASN A 126 3.52 8.59 -6.57
C ASN A 126 4.21 9.49 -7.62
N ARG A 127 5.51 9.76 -7.49
CA ARG A 127 6.29 10.56 -8.46
C ARG A 127 7.05 9.71 -9.49
N GLY A 128 6.93 8.37 -9.43
CA GLY A 128 7.61 7.44 -10.34
C GLY A 128 9.02 7.06 -9.92
N GLU A 129 9.38 7.28 -8.65
CA GLU A 129 10.71 6.94 -8.16
C GLU A 129 11.08 5.47 -8.37
N LEU A 130 10.09 4.58 -8.34
CA LEU A 130 10.32 3.14 -8.52
C LEU A 130 10.71 2.80 -9.96
N VAL A 131 10.10 3.46 -10.95
CA VAL A 131 10.28 3.15 -12.37
C VAL A 131 11.29 4.04 -13.08
N GLU A 132 11.81 5.07 -12.41
CA GLU A 132 12.71 6.09 -12.97
C GLU A 132 13.84 5.51 -13.85
N ASP A 133 14.48 4.45 -13.41
CA ASP A 133 15.57 3.77 -14.11
C ASP A 133 15.45 2.24 -14.03
N LEU A 134 14.24 1.71 -13.81
CA LEU A 134 13.98 0.29 -13.57
C LEU A 134 14.42 -0.58 -14.75
N ILE A 135 14.00 -0.21 -15.96
CA ILE A 135 14.37 -0.86 -17.21
C ILE A 135 14.90 0.22 -18.18
N PRO A 136 16.09 0.04 -18.77
CA PRO A 136 16.64 0.99 -19.74
C PRO A 136 15.78 1.13 -20.99
N ASN A 137 15.83 2.31 -21.62
CA ASN A 137 15.19 2.59 -22.93
C ASN A 137 13.68 2.32 -22.96
N THR A 138 12.98 2.61 -21.85
CA THR A 138 11.53 2.49 -21.74
C THR A 138 10.87 3.85 -21.60
N GLU A 139 9.69 4.00 -22.15
CA GLU A 139 8.76 5.08 -21.80
C GLU A 139 8.09 4.73 -20.46
N ARG A 140 8.09 5.67 -19.53
CA ARG A 140 7.62 5.47 -18.17
C ARG A 140 6.51 6.45 -17.86
N TYR A 141 5.47 5.93 -17.27
CA TYR A 141 4.28 6.68 -16.88
C TYR A 141 3.88 6.35 -15.47
N VAL A 142 3.27 7.30 -14.81
CA VAL A 142 2.66 7.14 -13.49
C VAL A 142 1.19 7.51 -13.58
N PHE A 143 0.35 6.70 -12.99
CA PHE A 143 -1.00 7.06 -12.59
C PHE A 143 -1.06 7.04 -11.07
N ASP A 144 -1.42 8.16 -10.46
CA ASP A 144 -1.57 8.28 -9.00
C ASP A 144 -2.71 9.22 -8.66
N ILE A 145 -3.41 8.97 -7.55
CA ILE A 145 -4.52 9.81 -7.07
C ILE A 145 -4.02 11.07 -6.34
N SER A 146 -2.74 11.14 -6.01
CA SER A 146 -2.11 12.36 -5.48
C SER A 146 -1.80 13.34 -6.62
N ASP A 147 -1.92 14.63 -6.36
CA ASP A 147 -1.60 15.68 -7.34
C ASP A 147 -0.10 16.02 -7.41
N LEU A 148 0.76 15.06 -7.04
CA LEU A 148 2.21 15.25 -7.04
C LEU A 148 2.77 15.20 -8.46
N GLU A 149 3.66 16.15 -8.77
CA GLU A 149 4.38 16.13 -10.04
C GLU A 149 5.35 14.94 -10.11
N THR A 150 5.36 14.27 -11.27
CA THR A 150 6.29 13.17 -11.55
C THR A 150 7.73 13.68 -11.68
N LEU A 151 8.68 12.74 -11.55
CA LEU A 151 10.09 13.04 -11.83
C LEU A 151 10.31 13.38 -13.33
N PRO A 152 11.36 14.16 -13.66
CA PRO A 152 11.66 14.48 -15.06
C PRO A 152 11.79 13.22 -15.93
N GLY A 153 11.16 13.25 -17.10
CA GLY A 153 11.19 12.14 -18.06
C GLY A 153 10.18 11.02 -17.76
N ILE A 154 9.28 11.21 -16.78
CA ILE A 154 8.18 10.30 -16.48
C ILE A 154 6.85 10.99 -16.82
N GLY A 155 6.05 10.37 -17.67
CA GLY A 155 4.73 10.86 -18.03
C GLY A 155 3.75 10.78 -16.86
N HIS A 156 3.02 11.87 -16.60
CA HIS A 156 1.98 11.90 -15.56
C HIS A 156 0.61 11.68 -16.19
N LEU A 157 -0.09 10.64 -15.78
CA LEU A 157 -1.46 10.34 -16.18
C LEU A 157 -2.37 10.69 -15.00
N ARG A 158 -3.29 11.63 -15.20
CA ARG A 158 -4.13 12.17 -14.11
C ARG A 158 -5.44 11.42 -13.92
N THR A 159 -5.88 10.76 -14.97
CA THR A 159 -7.14 9.99 -14.97
C THR A 159 -6.91 8.57 -15.49
N LYS A 160 -7.80 7.66 -15.15
CA LYS A 160 -7.78 6.30 -15.71
C LYS A 160 -8.02 6.30 -17.22
N GLU A 161 -8.78 7.24 -17.70
CA GLU A 161 -9.03 7.46 -19.13
C GLU A 161 -7.74 7.78 -19.87
N ASP A 162 -6.81 8.53 -19.26
CA ASP A 162 -5.48 8.80 -19.83
C ASP A 162 -4.63 7.53 -19.98
N CYS A 163 -4.92 6.50 -19.17
CA CYS A 163 -4.26 5.20 -19.26
C CYS A 163 -4.85 4.31 -20.36
N LYS A 164 -6.15 4.49 -20.69
CA LYS A 164 -6.85 3.70 -21.70
C LYS A 164 -6.35 4.07 -23.11
N GLY A 165 -6.36 3.08 -24.00
CA GLY A 165 -5.92 3.28 -25.38
C GLY A 165 -4.40 3.34 -25.59
N ARG A 166 -3.62 3.31 -24.50
CA ARG A 166 -2.17 3.12 -24.57
C ARG A 166 -1.84 1.63 -24.57
N GLN A 167 -0.72 1.28 -25.17
CA GLN A 167 -0.19 -0.08 -25.11
C GLN A 167 0.79 -0.16 -23.93
N TRP A 168 0.52 -1.08 -23.01
CA TRP A 168 1.40 -1.31 -21.87
C TRP A 168 2.09 -2.66 -22.00
N ASP A 169 3.41 -2.68 -21.95
CA ASP A 169 4.17 -3.92 -21.89
C ASP A 169 4.27 -4.42 -20.46
N LEU A 170 4.38 -3.50 -19.49
CA LEU A 170 4.46 -3.80 -18.06
C LEU A 170 3.63 -2.79 -17.26
N VAL A 171 2.75 -3.29 -16.42
CA VAL A 171 2.07 -2.52 -15.37
C VAL A 171 2.59 -2.98 -14.01
N ILE A 172 3.00 -2.03 -13.17
CA ILE A 172 3.48 -2.28 -11.81
C ILE A 172 2.46 -1.67 -10.84
N CYS A 173 2.03 -2.46 -9.87
CA CYS A 173 1.21 -2.05 -8.73
C CYS A 173 1.93 -2.45 -7.44
N SER A 174 2.71 -1.53 -6.90
CA SER A 174 3.62 -1.79 -5.78
C SER A 174 3.22 -0.97 -4.56
N ASN A 175 2.87 -1.63 -3.46
CA ASN A 175 2.41 -1.01 -2.21
C ASN A 175 1.20 -0.08 -2.40
N VAL A 176 0.18 -0.59 -3.08
CA VAL A 176 -1.09 0.11 -3.32
C VAL A 176 -2.25 -0.62 -2.65
N LEU A 177 -2.35 -1.95 -2.86
CA LEU A 177 -3.52 -2.72 -2.47
C LEU A 177 -3.74 -2.79 -0.95
N GLU A 178 -2.71 -2.61 -0.15
CA GLU A 178 -2.82 -2.51 1.31
C GLU A 178 -3.52 -1.23 1.77
N HIS A 179 -3.59 -0.22 0.91
CA HIS A 179 -4.12 1.10 1.22
C HIS A 179 -5.56 1.34 0.74
N VAL A 180 -6.00 0.60 -0.27
CA VAL A 180 -7.30 0.86 -0.92
C VAL A 180 -8.47 0.19 -0.20
N GLY A 181 -9.64 0.83 -0.26
CA GLY A 181 -10.86 0.29 0.32
C GLY A 181 -11.39 -0.95 -0.42
N ASP A 182 -11.14 -1.05 -1.72
CA ASP A 182 -11.57 -2.16 -2.56
C ASP A 182 -10.43 -2.66 -3.45
N PRO A 183 -9.62 -3.64 -2.98
CA PRO A 183 -8.53 -4.20 -3.76
C PRO A 183 -8.99 -4.91 -5.04
N GLN A 184 -10.17 -5.55 -5.03
CA GLN A 184 -10.69 -6.22 -6.21
C GLN A 184 -11.00 -5.21 -7.31
N ARG A 185 -11.70 -4.13 -6.98
CA ARG A 185 -11.98 -3.05 -7.92
C ARG A 185 -10.70 -2.43 -8.47
N THR A 186 -9.68 -2.24 -7.63
CA THR A 186 -8.38 -1.73 -8.08
C THR A 186 -7.73 -2.66 -9.11
N MET A 187 -7.81 -3.99 -8.90
CA MET A 187 -7.29 -4.96 -9.88
C MET A 187 -8.12 -4.98 -11.18
N GLU A 188 -9.44 -4.83 -11.09
CA GLU A 188 -10.32 -4.67 -12.25
C GLU A 188 -9.93 -3.43 -13.06
N GLU A 189 -9.67 -2.31 -12.40
CA GLU A 189 -9.20 -1.06 -13.03
C GLU A 189 -7.85 -1.25 -13.73
N ILE A 190 -6.91 -1.97 -13.12
CA ILE A 190 -5.63 -2.34 -13.75
C ILE A 190 -5.89 -3.25 -14.97
N SER A 191 -6.82 -4.19 -14.86
CA SER A 191 -7.21 -5.04 -15.97
C SER A 191 -7.77 -4.21 -17.13
N ASP A 192 -8.67 -3.28 -16.86
CA ASP A 192 -9.36 -2.47 -17.88
C ASP A 192 -8.41 -1.58 -18.69
N ILE A 193 -7.35 -1.08 -18.06
CA ILE A 193 -6.33 -0.26 -18.74
C ILE A 193 -5.24 -1.08 -19.42
N SER A 194 -5.14 -2.38 -19.13
CA SER A 194 -4.13 -3.28 -19.68
C SER A 194 -4.60 -3.89 -21.00
N ASN A 195 -3.65 -4.22 -21.86
CA ASN A 195 -3.91 -4.83 -23.16
C ASN A 195 -3.65 -6.35 -23.10
N LYS A 196 -4.10 -7.06 -24.10
CA LYS A 196 -3.72 -8.46 -24.27
C LYS A 196 -2.20 -8.61 -24.34
N GLY A 197 -1.64 -9.48 -23.52
CA GLY A 197 -0.20 -9.73 -23.42
C GLY A 197 0.53 -8.84 -22.43
N THR A 198 -0.09 -7.79 -21.87
CA THR A 198 0.50 -6.95 -20.82
C THR A 198 0.94 -7.81 -19.64
N LEU A 199 2.18 -7.64 -19.20
CA LEU A 199 2.65 -8.17 -17.92
C LEU A 199 2.19 -7.27 -16.79
N ILE A 200 1.65 -7.84 -15.73
CA ILE A 200 1.14 -7.13 -14.56
C ILE A 200 1.86 -7.66 -13.33
N PHE A 201 2.65 -6.79 -12.71
CA PHE A 201 3.36 -7.10 -11.47
C PHE A 201 2.65 -6.44 -10.30
N VAL A 202 2.24 -7.23 -9.33
CA VAL A 202 1.58 -6.75 -8.11
C VAL A 202 2.39 -7.21 -6.92
N GLU A 203 2.70 -6.28 -6.01
CA GLU A 203 3.35 -6.61 -4.74
C GLU A 203 2.75 -5.85 -3.57
N VAL A 204 2.71 -6.51 -2.44
CA VAL A 204 2.16 -5.98 -1.18
C VAL A 204 3.02 -6.42 0.00
N PRO A 205 3.10 -5.63 1.07
CA PRO A 205 3.80 -6.06 2.27
C PRO A 205 3.03 -7.21 2.97
N GLN A 206 3.78 -8.21 3.38
CA GLN A 206 3.24 -9.28 4.22
C GLN A 206 3.32 -8.84 5.69
N GLU A 207 2.23 -8.28 6.17
CA GLU A 207 2.12 -7.79 7.53
C GLU A 207 1.11 -8.61 8.33
N SER A 208 1.36 -8.77 9.63
CA SER A 208 0.38 -9.31 10.57
C SER A 208 0.03 -8.24 11.60
N PRO A 209 -1.22 -7.76 11.63
CA PRO A 209 -1.65 -6.77 12.63
C PRO A 209 -1.44 -7.24 14.07
N ALA A 210 -1.58 -8.55 14.32
CA ALA A 210 -1.40 -9.19 15.62
C ALA A 210 0.01 -9.72 15.88
N GLY A 211 0.97 -9.46 14.99
CA GLY A 211 2.35 -9.91 15.17
C GLY A 211 3.04 -9.25 16.36
N LEU A 212 3.89 -10.01 17.09
CA LEU A 212 4.59 -9.52 18.28
C LEU A 212 5.34 -8.21 18.06
N LYS A 213 5.95 -8.04 16.88
CA LYS A 213 6.64 -6.79 16.50
C LYS A 213 5.67 -5.60 16.45
N ASN A 214 4.47 -5.79 15.89
CA ASN A 214 3.45 -4.75 15.82
C ASN A 214 2.88 -4.42 17.21
N ILE A 215 2.66 -5.42 18.05
CA ILE A 215 2.23 -5.21 19.43
C ILE A 215 3.28 -4.40 20.21
N ALA A 216 4.55 -4.78 20.14
CA ALA A 216 5.62 -4.04 20.81
C ALA A 216 5.72 -2.59 20.29
N LYS A 217 5.62 -2.38 18.96
CA LYS A 217 5.57 -1.05 18.34
C LYS A 217 4.39 -0.23 18.91
N ARG A 218 3.18 -0.80 19.00
CA ARG A 218 1.99 -0.11 19.53
C ARG A 218 2.15 0.27 21.00
N LEU A 219 2.69 -0.61 21.82
CA LEU A 219 2.96 -0.31 23.23
C LEU A 219 3.99 0.83 23.38
N THR A 220 5.06 0.81 22.58
CA THR A 220 6.05 1.90 22.56
C THR A 220 5.41 3.22 22.12
N GLN A 221 4.60 3.21 21.05
CA GLN A 221 3.88 4.38 20.58
C GLN A 221 2.92 4.93 21.64
N LEU A 222 2.20 4.05 22.35
CA LEU A 222 1.32 4.43 23.45
C LEU A 222 2.10 5.10 24.59
N ALA A 223 3.25 4.53 24.99
CA ALA A 223 4.10 5.13 26.03
C ALA A 223 4.57 6.55 25.64
N ILE A 224 4.99 6.72 24.39
CA ILE A 224 5.36 8.06 23.86
C ILE A 224 4.17 9.02 23.89
N LEU A 225 2.97 8.57 23.49
CA LEU A 225 1.75 9.40 23.54
C LEU A 225 1.37 9.78 24.96
N LEU A 226 1.41 8.85 25.89
CA LEU A 226 1.13 9.16 27.33
C LEU A 226 2.09 10.19 27.88
N ALA A 227 3.36 10.15 27.48
CA ALA A 227 4.37 11.11 27.91
C ALA A 227 4.25 12.50 27.21
N THR A 228 3.91 12.53 25.93
CA THR A 228 3.98 13.77 25.11
C THR A 228 2.62 14.34 24.73
N ARG A 229 1.58 13.52 24.69
CA ARG A 229 0.20 13.86 24.29
C ARG A 229 -0.80 13.07 25.15
N PRO A 230 -0.86 13.29 26.48
CA PRO A 230 -1.62 12.45 27.40
C PRO A 230 -3.10 12.33 27.03
N SER A 231 -3.72 13.41 26.55
CA SER A 231 -5.12 13.39 26.12
C SER A 231 -5.40 12.40 24.97
N ILE A 232 -4.45 12.21 24.06
CA ILE A 232 -4.52 11.22 22.98
C ILE A 232 -4.18 9.82 23.55
N GLY A 233 -3.11 9.72 24.33
CA GLY A 233 -2.66 8.47 24.92
C GLY A 233 -3.74 7.80 25.78
N PHE A 234 -4.41 8.54 26.65
CA PHE A 234 -5.51 8.00 27.46
C PHE A 234 -6.72 7.53 26.66
N ARG A 235 -7.05 8.21 25.55
CA ARG A 235 -8.12 7.77 24.64
C ARG A 235 -7.80 6.45 23.94
N LEU A 236 -6.51 6.22 23.65
CA LEU A 236 -6.04 5.00 22.99
C LEU A 236 -5.67 3.89 23.98
N PHE A 237 -5.63 4.17 25.29
CA PHE A 237 -5.35 3.15 26.32
C PHE A 237 -6.51 2.17 26.48
N ARG A 238 -6.65 1.29 25.48
CA ARG A 238 -7.69 0.25 25.41
C ARG A 238 -7.13 -1.00 24.76
N PRO A 239 -7.66 -2.20 25.05
CA PRO A 239 -7.24 -3.44 24.37
C PRO A 239 -7.30 -3.36 22.84
N SER A 240 -8.25 -2.59 22.29
CA SER A 240 -8.40 -2.34 20.85
C SER A 240 -7.24 -1.59 20.22
N LEU A 241 -6.32 -1.01 21.00
CA LEU A 241 -5.09 -0.38 20.47
C LEU A 241 -4.20 -1.36 19.70
N ILE A 242 -4.24 -2.65 20.02
CA ILE A 242 -3.47 -3.69 19.32
C ILE A 242 -3.79 -3.67 17.84
N TYR A 243 -5.06 -3.45 17.47
CA TYR A 243 -5.54 -3.39 16.10
C TYR A 243 -5.86 -1.94 15.70
N LEU A 244 -4.82 -1.10 15.61
CA LEU A 244 -4.97 0.28 15.18
C LEU A 244 -5.01 0.35 13.66
N MET A 245 -6.17 0.72 13.10
CA MET A 245 -6.32 1.04 11.69
C MET A 245 -5.55 2.31 11.36
N HIS A 246 -4.59 2.18 10.49
CA HIS A 246 -3.79 3.26 9.95
C HIS A 246 -3.90 3.26 8.42
N GLU A 247 -2.90 3.77 7.70
CA GLU A 247 -2.89 3.80 6.24
C GLU A 247 -3.01 2.40 5.60
N HIS A 248 -2.44 1.36 6.23
CA HIS A 248 -2.67 -0.02 5.80
C HIS A 248 -4.01 -0.51 6.36
N VAL A 249 -4.97 -0.66 5.49
CA VAL A 249 -6.33 -1.14 5.81
C VAL A 249 -6.54 -2.60 5.38
N ASN A 250 -5.61 -3.15 4.61
CA ASN A 250 -5.58 -4.52 4.12
C ASN A 250 -4.27 -5.21 4.49
N PHE A 251 -4.34 -6.50 4.81
CA PHE A 251 -3.21 -7.33 5.17
C PHE A 251 -3.26 -8.62 4.37
N PHE A 252 -2.34 -8.72 3.43
CA PHE A 252 -2.28 -9.83 2.51
C PHE A 252 -1.36 -10.94 3.02
N CYS A 253 -1.73 -12.18 2.71
CA CYS A 253 -0.83 -13.32 2.68
C CYS A 253 -0.71 -13.82 1.23
N PRO A 254 0.24 -14.71 0.90
CA PRO A 254 0.39 -15.22 -0.48
C PRO A 254 -0.90 -15.80 -1.05
N LYS A 255 -1.63 -16.57 -0.23
CA LYS A 255 -2.90 -17.17 -0.65
C LYS A 255 -3.95 -16.12 -1.01
N ALA A 256 -4.04 -15.01 -0.27
CA ALA A 256 -4.98 -13.93 -0.55
C ALA A 256 -4.62 -13.18 -1.84
N LEU A 257 -3.34 -12.88 -2.05
CA LEU A 257 -2.88 -12.24 -3.29
C LEU A 257 -3.12 -13.15 -4.50
N ARG A 258 -2.85 -14.45 -4.37
CA ARG A 258 -3.14 -15.45 -5.40
C ARG A 258 -4.62 -15.49 -5.74
N HIS A 259 -5.52 -15.57 -4.75
CA HIS A 259 -6.96 -15.52 -4.99
C HIS A 259 -7.40 -14.28 -5.74
N LEU A 260 -6.83 -13.13 -5.39
CA LEU A 260 -7.15 -11.86 -6.06
C LEU A 260 -6.68 -11.88 -7.52
N ALA A 261 -5.48 -12.40 -7.81
CA ALA A 261 -4.98 -12.52 -9.18
C ALA A 261 -5.80 -13.54 -10.00
N ASP A 262 -6.15 -14.68 -9.41
CA ASP A 262 -6.97 -15.72 -10.06
C ASP A 262 -8.38 -15.18 -10.42
N SER A 263 -8.96 -14.30 -9.58
CA SER A 263 -10.28 -13.69 -9.85
C SER A 263 -10.27 -12.76 -11.06
N MET A 264 -9.11 -12.28 -11.48
CA MET A 264 -8.95 -11.47 -12.71
C MET A 264 -8.83 -12.33 -13.97
N HIS A 265 -8.83 -13.66 -13.84
CA HIS A 265 -8.61 -14.60 -14.95
C HIS A 265 -7.29 -14.36 -15.70
N TRP A 266 -6.28 -13.85 -15.02
CA TRP A 266 -4.95 -13.65 -15.59
C TRP A 266 -4.14 -14.95 -15.58
N GLU A 267 -3.26 -15.09 -16.57
CA GLU A 267 -2.27 -16.17 -16.59
C GLU A 267 -1.16 -15.86 -15.59
N ILE A 268 -1.07 -16.61 -14.51
CA ILE A 268 0.00 -16.43 -13.51
C ILE A 268 1.31 -16.92 -14.11
N VAL A 269 2.25 -16.01 -14.33
CA VAL A 269 3.59 -16.29 -14.83
C VAL A 269 4.50 -16.75 -13.70
N ALA A 270 4.43 -16.06 -12.56
CA ALA A 270 5.20 -16.39 -11.36
C ALA A 270 4.62 -15.70 -10.13
N GLU A 271 4.96 -16.25 -8.98
CA GLU A 271 4.66 -15.65 -7.68
C GLU A 271 5.77 -15.97 -6.69
N GLY A 272 5.87 -15.19 -5.62
CA GLY A 272 6.89 -15.43 -4.61
C GLY A 272 6.89 -14.42 -3.49
N GLN A 273 7.94 -14.51 -2.72
CA GLN A 273 8.22 -13.62 -1.60
C GLN A 273 9.68 -13.17 -1.64
N TYR A 274 9.94 -12.00 -1.12
CA TYR A 274 11.31 -11.56 -0.87
C TYR A 274 11.37 -10.66 0.36
N ASP A 275 12.51 -10.65 1.03
CA ASP A 275 12.76 -9.77 2.16
C ASP A 275 13.35 -8.44 1.66
N VAL A 276 12.71 -7.34 2.05
CA VAL A 276 13.28 -6.01 1.84
C VAL A 276 14.39 -5.80 2.85
N SER A 277 15.60 -5.55 2.38
CA SER A 277 16.74 -5.24 3.24
C SER A 277 16.47 -3.99 4.07
N SER A 278 16.77 -4.05 5.38
CA SER A 278 16.71 -2.87 6.23
C SER A 278 17.80 -1.89 5.83
N TYR A 279 17.48 -0.61 5.74
CA TYR A 279 18.46 0.45 5.56
C TYR A 279 18.37 1.48 6.70
N LYS A 280 19.48 2.16 6.96
CA LYS A 280 19.52 3.25 7.93
C LYS A 280 19.33 4.59 7.22
N PHE A 281 18.48 5.45 7.80
CA PHE A 281 18.36 6.83 7.43
C PHE A 281 18.59 7.69 8.71
N GLY A 282 19.73 8.29 8.82
CA GLY A 282 20.13 8.97 10.05
C GLY A 282 20.10 8.05 11.26
N ILE A 283 19.36 8.42 12.30
CA ILE A 283 19.13 7.61 13.51
C ILE A 283 18.02 6.56 13.34
N TYR A 284 17.25 6.64 12.26
CA TYR A 284 16.15 5.72 12.00
C TYR A 284 16.62 4.49 11.23
N ARG A 285 16.11 3.35 11.63
CA ARG A 285 16.24 2.11 10.87
C ARG A 285 14.88 1.82 10.23
N VAL A 286 14.80 1.90 8.91
CA VAL A 286 13.66 1.40 8.18
C VAL A 286 13.75 -0.11 8.23
N THR A 287 12.82 -0.74 8.94
CA THR A 287 12.84 -2.18 9.17
C THR A 287 12.47 -2.93 7.90
N SER A 288 13.23 -3.99 7.63
CA SER A 288 12.89 -4.97 6.61
C SER A 288 11.53 -5.60 6.89
N GLY A 289 10.74 -5.76 5.86
CA GLY A 289 9.53 -6.58 5.83
C GLY A 289 9.62 -7.59 4.70
N THR A 290 8.81 -8.63 4.77
CA THR A 290 8.62 -9.55 3.65
C THR A 290 7.59 -8.95 2.70
N MET A 291 7.88 -8.95 1.41
CA MET A 291 6.92 -8.64 0.35
C MET A 291 6.41 -9.94 -0.25
N THR A 292 5.13 -9.99 -0.55
CA THR A 292 4.56 -11.04 -1.39
C THR A 292 4.17 -10.43 -2.72
N TRP A 293 4.44 -11.15 -3.82
CA TRP A 293 4.24 -10.64 -5.16
C TRP A 293 3.67 -11.69 -6.11
N CYS A 294 3.03 -11.21 -7.15
CA CYS A 294 2.53 -11.99 -8.26
C CYS A 294 2.86 -11.26 -9.57
N LEU A 295 3.40 -11.98 -10.54
CA LEU A 295 3.54 -11.56 -11.93
C LEU A 295 2.56 -12.34 -12.76
N ALA A 296 1.69 -11.65 -13.47
CA ALA A 296 0.68 -12.27 -14.31
C ALA A 296 0.69 -11.65 -15.71
N ARG A 297 0.06 -12.33 -16.67
CA ARG A 297 -0.14 -11.84 -18.03
C ARG A 297 -1.63 -11.74 -18.32
N LYS A 298 -2.05 -10.63 -18.89
CA LYS A 298 -3.42 -10.47 -19.37
C LYS A 298 -3.61 -11.32 -20.63
N PRO A 299 -4.58 -12.26 -20.66
CA PRO A 299 -4.81 -13.20 -21.77
C PRO A 299 -5.32 -12.52 -23.05
#